data_b426aa25ca9676a60e0f21f17234e41b
#
_entry.id   b426aa25ca9676a60e0f21f17234e41b
#
_cell.length_a   1.000
_cell.length_b   1.000
_cell.length_c   1.000
_cell.angle_alpha   90.00
_cell.angle_beta   90.00
_cell.angle_gamma   90.00
#
_symmetry.space_group_name_H-M   'P 1'
#
loop_
_entity.id
_entity.type
_entity.pdbx_description
1 polymer ?
#
loop_
_entity_poly.entity_id
_entity_poly.type
_entity_poly.pdbx_seq_one_letter_code
_entity_poly.pdbx_strand_id
1 'polypeptide(L)'
;MKVEFWNKYALFYNLFMKKDEKMYREMFSLIRRQVMGKTVLEVATGTGLIAKNIADCTKRTDATDYSEKMIQQAKKNCNSKNLTFSIQNAYHLTFADDSYDVVIISNALHIMTDPEKALQEIGRVLKKDGLLIAPTFVQGNINVFQSLLLNLMHIIGFTPNKWTAKEYLDFLQRNGWRIKKYKKTGGWFPLAYVECIYNKGE
;
A
#
# COMPACT_ATOMS: atom_id res chain seq x y z
N MET A 1 -1.54 -2.67 15.44
CA MET A 1 -0.34 -1.94 14.98
C MET A 1 -0.05 -0.79 15.95
N LYS A 2 1.19 -0.66 16.44
CA LYS A 2 1.54 0.43 17.38
C LYS A 2 1.75 1.73 16.59
N VAL A 3 0.76 2.61 16.59
CA VAL A 3 0.79 3.95 15.93
C VAL A 3 1.99 4.78 16.38
N GLU A 4 2.38 4.65 17.64
CA GLU A 4 3.56 5.31 18.20
C GLU A 4 4.86 5.02 17.45
N PHE A 5 5.01 3.78 16.94
CA PHE A 5 6.15 3.40 16.11
C PHE A 5 6.21 4.24 14.83
N TRP A 6 5.12 4.30 14.07
CA TRP A 6 5.04 5.05 12.82
C TRP A 6 5.17 6.55 13.02
N ASN A 7 4.64 7.06 14.14
CA ASN A 7 4.83 8.44 14.55
C ASN A 7 6.31 8.79 14.75
N LYS A 8 7.11 7.85 15.27
CA LYS A 8 8.55 8.06 15.51
C LYS A 8 9.38 7.99 14.22
N TYR A 9 9.00 7.14 13.27
CA TYR A 9 9.79 6.86 12.07
C TYR A 9 9.34 7.62 10.81
N ALA A 10 8.27 8.44 10.89
CA ALA A 10 7.75 9.21 9.77
C ALA A 10 8.81 10.09 9.06
N LEU A 11 9.77 10.64 9.81
CA LEU A 11 10.84 11.48 9.25
C LEU A 11 11.90 10.67 8.49
N PHE A 12 12.16 9.43 8.92
CA PHE A 12 13.19 8.56 8.33
C PHE A 12 12.67 7.70 7.20
N TYR A 13 11.35 7.55 7.08
CA TYR A 13 10.71 6.69 6.08
C TYR A 13 11.14 7.05 4.65
N ASN A 14 11.11 8.34 4.31
CA ASN A 14 11.50 8.80 2.98
C ASN A 14 12.98 8.55 2.65
N LEU A 15 13.87 8.57 3.66
CA LEU A 15 15.29 8.28 3.45
C LEU A 15 15.54 6.80 3.15
N PHE A 16 14.79 5.92 3.81
CA PHE A 16 14.82 4.49 3.55
C PHE A 16 14.35 4.15 2.12
N MET A 17 13.30 4.83 1.65
CA MET A 17 12.71 4.62 0.33
C MET A 17 13.62 5.08 -0.82
N LYS A 18 14.53 6.04 -0.59
CA LYS A 18 15.47 6.52 -1.62
C LYS A 18 16.48 5.48 -2.08
N LYS A 19 16.77 4.44 -1.30
CA LYS A 19 17.76 3.41 -1.66
C LYS A 19 17.34 2.56 -2.87
N ASP A 20 16.05 2.43 -3.16
CA ASP A 20 15.51 1.61 -4.25
C ASP A 20 14.76 2.45 -5.31
N GLU A 21 15.31 3.62 -5.65
CA GLU A 21 14.69 4.60 -6.56
C GLU A 21 14.27 3.99 -7.91
N LYS A 22 15.08 3.10 -8.49
CA LYS A 22 14.77 2.42 -9.76
C LYS A 22 13.51 1.56 -9.63
N MET A 23 13.39 0.78 -8.55
CA MET A 23 12.25 -0.07 -8.26
C MET A 23 10.98 0.79 -8.07
N TYR A 24 11.08 1.89 -7.33
CA TYR A 24 9.94 2.80 -7.12
C TYR A 24 9.52 3.49 -8.41
N ARG A 25 10.44 3.94 -9.26
CA ARG A 25 10.11 4.52 -10.58
C ARG A 25 9.35 3.52 -11.45
N GLU A 26 9.76 2.26 -11.47
CA GLU A 26 9.06 1.20 -12.20
C GLU A 26 7.65 0.98 -11.63
N MET A 27 7.51 0.87 -10.31
CA MET A 27 6.23 0.73 -9.63
C MET A 27 5.30 1.92 -9.92
N PHE A 28 5.78 3.15 -9.83
CA PHE A 28 5.00 4.35 -10.16
C PHE A 28 4.52 4.33 -11.62
N SER A 29 5.38 3.93 -12.56
CA SER A 29 4.98 3.81 -13.97
C SER A 29 3.85 2.80 -14.17
N LEU A 30 3.89 1.68 -13.46
CA LEU A 30 2.81 0.68 -13.49
C LEU A 30 1.51 1.24 -12.90
N ILE A 31 1.58 1.87 -11.72
CA ILE A 31 0.43 2.46 -11.03
C ILE A 31 -0.21 3.55 -11.90
N ARG A 32 0.57 4.51 -12.41
CA ARG A 32 0.07 5.64 -13.21
C ARG A 32 -0.77 5.19 -14.40
N ARG A 33 -0.40 4.09 -15.07
CA ARG A 33 -1.18 3.52 -16.19
C ARG A 33 -2.57 3.05 -15.77
N GLN A 34 -2.72 2.58 -14.53
CA GLN A 34 -3.98 2.04 -14.02
C GLN A 34 -4.91 3.12 -13.46
N VAL A 35 -4.35 4.26 -13.01
CA VAL A 35 -5.11 5.29 -12.28
C VAL A 35 -5.49 6.52 -13.13
N MET A 36 -5.04 6.59 -14.38
CA MET A 36 -5.28 7.74 -15.25
C MET A 36 -6.77 8.04 -15.41
N GLY A 37 -7.18 9.26 -15.02
CA GLY A 37 -8.57 9.72 -15.05
C GLY A 37 -9.52 9.04 -14.05
N LYS A 38 -9.01 8.24 -13.11
CA LYS A 38 -9.78 7.46 -12.15
C LYS A 38 -9.95 8.19 -10.80
N THR A 39 -10.97 7.77 -10.04
CA THR A 39 -11.12 8.09 -8.62
C THR A 39 -10.37 7.04 -7.81
N VAL A 40 -9.38 7.48 -7.06
CA VAL A 40 -8.41 6.61 -6.38
C VAL A 40 -8.46 6.80 -4.87
N LEU A 41 -8.40 5.71 -4.13
CA LEU A 41 -8.12 5.70 -2.69
C LEU A 41 -6.74 5.08 -2.46
N GLU A 42 -5.87 5.74 -1.71
CA GLU A 42 -4.68 5.13 -1.14
C GLU A 42 -4.87 4.89 0.35
N VAL A 43 -4.84 3.63 0.77
CA VAL A 43 -4.94 3.20 2.17
C VAL A 43 -3.54 3.01 2.72
N ALA A 44 -3.30 3.49 3.95
CA ALA A 44 -1.98 3.50 4.59
C ALA A 44 -0.92 4.22 3.74
N THR A 45 -1.23 5.44 3.30
CA THR A 45 -0.40 6.26 2.39
C THR A 45 0.97 6.66 2.96
N GLY A 46 1.15 6.58 4.29
CA GLY A 46 2.34 7.04 4.97
C GLY A 46 2.59 8.54 4.71
N THR A 47 3.76 8.88 4.19
CA THR A 47 4.14 10.26 3.83
C THR A 47 3.58 10.74 2.48
N GLY A 48 2.68 9.98 1.86
CA GLY A 48 2.01 10.34 0.62
C GLY A 48 2.86 10.17 -0.63
N LEU A 49 3.83 9.25 -0.62
CA LEU A 49 4.78 9.11 -1.72
C LEU A 49 4.10 8.69 -3.04
N ILE A 50 3.20 7.71 -3.00
CA ILE A 50 2.45 7.26 -4.18
C ILE A 50 1.39 8.29 -4.53
N ALA A 51 0.56 8.72 -3.56
CA ALA A 51 -0.51 9.69 -3.79
C ALA A 51 -0.03 10.94 -4.50
N LYS A 52 1.09 11.54 -4.04
CA LYS A 52 1.70 12.72 -4.68
C LYS A 52 2.19 12.44 -6.10
N ASN A 53 2.69 11.22 -6.36
CA ASN A 53 3.21 10.85 -7.68
C ASN A 53 2.11 10.64 -8.73
N ILE A 54 0.89 10.30 -8.30
CA ILE A 54 -0.23 10.01 -9.21
C ILE A 54 -1.26 11.15 -9.29
N ALA A 55 -1.21 12.12 -8.39
CA ALA A 55 -2.25 13.14 -8.25
C ALA A 55 -2.50 13.95 -9.53
N ASP A 56 -1.46 14.17 -10.34
CA ASP A 56 -1.55 14.93 -11.60
C ASP A 56 -2.27 14.18 -12.73
N CYS A 57 -2.39 12.84 -12.63
CA CYS A 57 -3.03 12.03 -13.66
C CYS A 57 -4.37 11.42 -13.24
N THR A 58 -4.77 11.56 -11.97
CA THR A 58 -6.05 11.05 -11.46
C THR A 58 -7.17 12.08 -11.57
N LYS A 59 -8.43 11.63 -11.62
CA LYS A 59 -9.60 12.50 -11.46
C LYS A 59 -9.66 13.05 -10.03
N ARG A 60 -9.46 12.19 -9.03
CA ARG A 60 -9.39 12.49 -7.60
C ARG A 60 -8.60 11.39 -6.89
N THR A 61 -7.79 11.78 -5.92
CA THR A 61 -7.11 10.86 -5.03
C THR A 61 -7.42 11.23 -3.59
N ASP A 62 -7.99 10.30 -2.84
CA ASP A 62 -8.07 10.36 -1.39
C ASP A 62 -6.98 9.46 -0.80
N ALA A 63 -6.12 10.00 0.04
CA ALA A 63 -5.00 9.30 0.63
C ALA A 63 -5.14 9.27 2.15
N THR A 64 -5.12 8.08 2.73
CA THR A 64 -5.44 7.88 4.14
C THR A 64 -4.33 7.17 4.90
N ASP A 65 -4.15 7.53 6.15
CA ASP A 65 -3.27 6.82 7.08
C ASP A 65 -3.85 6.90 8.49
N TYR A 66 -3.55 5.92 9.31
CA TYR A 66 -3.98 5.94 10.72
C TYR A 66 -3.09 6.82 11.60
N SER A 67 -1.87 7.10 11.18
CA SER A 67 -0.92 7.96 11.88
C SER A 67 -1.13 9.43 11.52
N GLU A 68 -1.50 10.23 12.49
CA GLU A 68 -1.60 11.69 12.33
C GLU A 68 -0.27 12.31 11.86
N LYS A 69 0.87 11.85 12.39
CA LYS A 69 2.19 12.36 12.00
C LYS A 69 2.54 12.03 10.56
N MET A 70 2.13 10.84 10.06
CA MET A 70 2.26 10.50 8.63
C MET A 70 1.46 11.47 7.77
N ILE A 71 0.19 11.72 8.11
CA ILE A 71 -0.67 12.67 7.38
C ILE A 71 -0.12 14.10 7.43
N GLN A 72 0.41 14.55 8.58
CA GLN A 72 1.08 15.85 8.67
C GLN A 72 2.29 15.94 7.74
N GLN A 73 3.12 14.89 7.64
CA GLN A 73 4.23 14.84 6.69
C GLN A 73 3.75 14.75 5.23
N ALA A 74 2.68 13.99 4.97
CA ALA A 74 2.09 13.88 3.65
C ALA A 74 1.58 15.24 3.13
N LYS A 75 0.98 16.06 3.96
CA LYS A 75 0.50 17.40 3.60
C LYS A 75 1.60 18.39 3.28
N LYS A 76 2.84 18.17 3.78
CA LYS A 76 3.95 19.09 3.50
C LYS A 76 4.29 19.10 2.01
N ASN A 77 4.47 20.31 1.47
CA ASN A 77 4.85 20.54 0.06
C ASN A 77 3.90 19.84 -0.96
N CYS A 78 2.60 19.75 -0.62
CA CYS A 78 1.59 19.20 -1.50
C CYS A 78 0.54 20.27 -1.82
N ASN A 79 0.51 20.73 -3.08
CA ASN A 79 -0.41 21.76 -3.58
C ASN A 79 -1.38 21.19 -4.64
N SER A 80 -1.50 19.88 -4.77
CA SER A 80 -2.40 19.28 -5.76
C SER A 80 -3.87 19.48 -5.35
N LYS A 81 -4.68 20.02 -6.26
CA LYS A 81 -6.13 20.20 -6.04
C LYS A 81 -6.91 18.88 -6.07
N ASN A 82 -6.34 17.84 -6.68
CA ASN A 82 -6.98 16.53 -6.84
C ASN A 82 -6.60 15.54 -5.75
N LEU A 83 -5.84 15.96 -4.72
CA LEU A 83 -5.34 15.09 -3.67
C LEU A 83 -5.76 15.58 -2.29
N THR A 84 -6.44 14.71 -1.56
CA THR A 84 -6.89 14.95 -0.19
C THR A 84 -6.21 13.96 0.76
N PHE A 85 -5.71 14.44 1.91
CA PHE A 85 -5.15 13.60 2.97
C PHE A 85 -6.05 13.61 4.21
N SER A 86 -6.41 12.43 4.71
CA SER A 86 -7.22 12.27 5.92
C SER A 86 -6.73 11.14 6.82
N ILE A 87 -7.04 11.25 8.12
CA ILE A 87 -6.77 10.19 9.10
C ILE A 87 -7.93 9.20 9.03
N GLN A 88 -7.63 7.92 8.71
CA GLN A 88 -8.62 6.85 8.59
C GLN A 88 -8.07 5.55 9.15
N ASN A 89 -8.96 4.73 9.70
CA ASN A 89 -8.66 3.37 10.06
C ASN A 89 -8.94 2.43 8.88
N ALA A 90 -7.92 1.72 8.40
CA ALA A 90 -8.05 0.78 7.28
C ALA A 90 -9.06 -0.36 7.56
N TYR A 91 -9.39 -0.63 8.82
CA TYR A 91 -10.36 -1.63 9.25
C TYR A 91 -11.79 -1.10 9.33
N HIS A 92 -11.97 0.19 9.11
CA HIS A 92 -13.27 0.87 9.13
C HIS A 92 -13.15 2.21 8.41
N LEU A 93 -13.25 2.17 7.09
CA LEU A 93 -13.18 3.35 6.23
C LEU A 93 -14.53 4.09 6.24
N THR A 94 -14.50 5.42 6.38
CA THR A 94 -15.73 6.23 6.41
C THR A 94 -16.31 6.54 5.03
N PHE A 95 -15.73 6.00 3.97
CA PHE A 95 -16.22 6.15 2.61
C PHE A 95 -17.39 5.22 2.31
N ALA A 96 -18.29 5.66 1.43
CA ALA A 96 -19.41 4.86 0.99
C ALA A 96 -18.95 3.64 0.15
N ASP A 97 -19.82 2.64 0.06
CA ASP A 97 -19.63 1.49 -0.82
C ASP A 97 -19.49 1.96 -2.28
N ASP A 98 -18.78 1.19 -3.08
CA ASP A 98 -18.66 1.41 -4.54
C ASP A 98 -18.20 2.83 -4.94
N SER A 99 -17.32 3.46 -4.13
CA SER A 99 -16.90 4.86 -4.32
C SER A 99 -15.67 5.03 -5.21
N TYR A 100 -14.80 4.01 -5.30
CA TYR A 100 -13.49 4.13 -5.94
C TYR A 100 -13.32 3.19 -7.13
N ASP A 101 -12.73 3.71 -8.21
CA ASP A 101 -12.36 2.91 -9.38
C ASP A 101 -11.10 2.07 -9.09
N VAL A 102 -10.19 2.62 -8.28
CA VAL A 102 -8.92 1.97 -7.89
C VAL A 102 -8.66 2.21 -6.41
N VAL A 103 -8.27 1.17 -5.70
CA VAL A 103 -7.69 1.29 -4.35
C VAL A 103 -6.24 0.81 -4.39
N ILE A 104 -5.36 1.57 -3.74
CA ILE A 104 -3.94 1.24 -3.57
C ILE A 104 -3.68 1.00 -2.10
N ILE A 105 -2.97 -0.09 -1.78
CA ILE A 105 -2.41 -0.34 -0.46
C ILE A 105 -0.99 -0.88 -0.63
N SER A 106 0.01 -0.06 -0.31
CA SER A 106 1.42 -0.36 -0.56
C SER A 106 2.18 -0.58 0.73
N ASN A 107 2.90 -1.70 0.81
CA ASN A 107 3.78 -2.03 1.95
C ASN A 107 3.09 -1.93 3.33
N ALA A 108 1.79 -2.23 3.41
CA ALA A 108 1.02 -2.10 4.62
C ALA A 108 0.41 -3.43 5.10
N LEU A 109 -0.14 -4.27 4.22
CA LEU A 109 -0.80 -5.51 4.61
C LEU A 109 0.09 -6.42 5.48
N HIS A 110 1.39 -6.52 5.17
CA HIS A 110 2.32 -7.37 5.91
C HIS A 110 2.64 -6.90 7.35
N ILE A 111 2.31 -5.64 7.67
CA ILE A 111 2.50 -5.06 9.01
C ILE A 111 1.19 -4.92 9.80
N MET A 112 0.05 -5.21 9.18
CA MET A 112 -1.27 -5.15 9.82
C MET A 112 -1.50 -6.37 10.71
N THR A 113 -2.23 -6.17 11.80
CA THR A 113 -2.64 -7.24 12.72
C THR A 113 -3.83 -8.05 12.19
N ASP A 114 -4.66 -7.42 11.38
CA ASP A 114 -5.85 -8.01 10.77
C ASP A 114 -5.94 -7.54 9.29
N PRO A 115 -5.05 -8.07 8.41
CA PRO A 115 -5.03 -7.66 7.01
C PRO A 115 -6.28 -8.11 6.24
N GLU A 116 -6.96 -9.17 6.68
CA GLU A 116 -8.23 -9.66 6.13
C GLU A 116 -9.32 -8.61 6.24
N LYS A 117 -9.45 -7.99 7.42
CA LYS A 117 -10.44 -6.94 7.66
C LYS A 117 -10.17 -5.69 6.81
N ALA A 118 -8.90 -5.33 6.62
CA ALA A 118 -8.55 -4.25 5.71
C ALA A 118 -8.92 -4.58 4.26
N LEU A 119 -8.71 -5.81 3.82
CA LEU A 119 -9.11 -6.28 2.47
C LEU A 119 -10.63 -6.29 2.29
N GLN A 120 -11.43 -6.63 3.31
CA GLN A 120 -12.89 -6.55 3.28
C GLN A 120 -13.36 -5.10 3.09
N GLU A 121 -12.82 -4.15 3.87
CA GLU A 121 -13.15 -2.73 3.73
C GLU A 121 -12.73 -2.17 2.36
N ILE A 122 -11.57 -2.56 1.86
CA ILE A 122 -11.12 -2.22 0.51
C ILE A 122 -12.11 -2.77 -0.53
N GLY A 123 -12.54 -4.02 -0.39
CA GLY A 123 -13.53 -4.63 -1.27
C GLY A 123 -14.88 -3.91 -1.23
N ARG A 124 -15.31 -3.42 -0.06
CA ARG A 124 -16.54 -2.66 0.11
C ARG A 124 -16.51 -1.34 -0.65
N VAL A 125 -15.44 -0.55 -0.49
CA VAL A 125 -15.34 0.79 -1.09
C VAL A 125 -14.97 0.77 -2.58
N LEU A 126 -14.43 -0.34 -3.10
CA LEU A 126 -14.20 -0.52 -4.52
C LEU A 126 -15.52 -0.69 -5.28
N LYS A 127 -15.63 -0.06 -6.43
CA LYS A 127 -16.71 -0.31 -7.38
C LYS A 127 -16.69 -1.74 -7.90
N LYS A 128 -17.82 -2.20 -8.45
CA LYS A 128 -17.84 -3.44 -9.24
C LYS A 128 -16.77 -3.34 -10.33
N ASP A 129 -15.96 -4.39 -10.48
CA ASP A 129 -14.81 -4.45 -11.39
C ASP A 129 -13.68 -3.43 -11.09
N GLY A 130 -13.73 -2.77 -9.94
CA GLY A 130 -12.68 -1.90 -9.45
C GLY A 130 -11.36 -2.65 -9.21
N LEU A 131 -10.24 -1.95 -9.33
CA LEU A 131 -8.89 -2.52 -9.25
C LEU A 131 -8.26 -2.27 -7.88
N LEU A 132 -7.80 -3.33 -7.23
CA LEU A 132 -6.85 -3.23 -6.11
C LEU A 132 -5.43 -3.35 -6.64
N ILE A 133 -4.57 -2.39 -6.26
CA ILE A 133 -3.11 -2.43 -6.47
C ILE A 133 -2.47 -2.57 -5.09
N ALA A 134 -1.84 -3.73 -4.85
CA ALA A 134 -1.34 -4.08 -3.53
C ALA A 134 0.14 -4.52 -3.56
N PRO A 135 1.08 -3.60 -3.84
CA PRO A 135 2.50 -3.95 -3.77
C PRO A 135 2.94 -4.14 -2.32
N THR A 136 3.74 -5.18 -2.07
CA THR A 136 4.30 -5.44 -0.75
C THR A 136 5.68 -6.09 -0.83
N PHE A 137 6.51 -5.82 0.18
CA PHE A 137 7.76 -6.55 0.34
C PHE A 137 7.50 -8.03 0.65
N VAL A 138 8.25 -8.89 -0.02
CA VAL A 138 8.17 -10.35 0.16
C VAL A 138 9.53 -10.94 0.45
N GLN A 139 9.55 -12.09 1.09
CA GLN A 139 10.79 -12.83 1.27
C GLN A 139 11.37 -13.25 -0.09
N GLY A 140 12.69 -13.15 -0.20
CA GLY A 140 13.44 -13.56 -1.37
C GLY A 140 14.81 -14.09 -0.97
N ASN A 141 15.69 -14.29 -1.95
CA ASN A 141 17.09 -14.56 -1.69
C ASN A 141 17.74 -13.33 -1.08
N ILE A 142 17.76 -13.26 0.24
CA ILE A 142 18.38 -12.20 1.03
C ILE A 142 19.69 -12.71 1.62
N ASN A 143 20.69 -11.84 1.70
CA ASN A 143 21.96 -12.20 2.34
C ASN A 143 21.80 -12.23 3.87
N VAL A 144 22.82 -12.78 4.56
CA VAL A 144 22.81 -12.95 6.02
C VAL A 144 22.56 -11.63 6.76
N PHE A 145 23.12 -10.53 6.28
CA PHE A 145 22.94 -9.20 6.89
C PHE A 145 21.49 -8.71 6.75
N GLN A 146 20.89 -8.85 5.58
CA GLN A 146 19.47 -8.52 5.36
C GLN A 146 18.55 -9.39 6.23
N SER A 147 18.88 -10.68 6.37
CA SER A 147 18.14 -11.61 7.24
C SER A 147 18.20 -11.17 8.70
N LEU A 148 19.40 -10.80 9.20
CA LEU A 148 19.57 -10.30 10.55
C LEU A 148 18.78 -9.01 10.80
N LEU A 149 18.82 -8.07 9.85
CA LEU A 149 18.06 -6.82 9.93
C LEU A 149 16.54 -7.08 9.95
N LEU A 150 16.03 -7.96 9.08
CA LEU A 150 14.61 -8.34 9.08
C LEU A 150 14.18 -9.03 10.38
N ASN A 151 15.05 -9.89 10.95
CA ASN A 151 14.78 -10.51 12.25
C ASN A 151 14.72 -9.47 13.37
N LEU A 152 15.64 -8.50 13.38
CA LEU A 152 15.59 -7.40 14.34
C LEU A 152 14.31 -6.56 14.18
N MET A 153 13.93 -6.22 12.94
CA MET A 153 12.68 -5.52 12.63
C MET A 153 11.44 -6.31 13.07
N HIS A 154 11.48 -7.64 12.95
CA HIS A 154 10.41 -8.51 13.44
C HIS A 154 10.30 -8.48 14.98
N ILE A 155 11.44 -8.57 15.69
CA ILE A 155 11.49 -8.52 17.16
C ILE A 155 10.90 -7.21 17.69
N ILE A 156 11.15 -6.08 17.02
CA ILE A 156 10.57 -4.78 17.38
C ILE A 156 9.13 -4.58 16.88
N GLY A 157 8.51 -5.63 16.29
CA GLY A 157 7.11 -5.63 15.87
C GLY A 157 6.83 -4.90 14.54
N PHE A 158 7.85 -4.72 13.69
CA PHE A 158 7.72 -4.02 12.41
C PHE A 158 7.10 -4.87 11.31
N THR A 159 7.31 -6.19 11.31
CA THR A 159 6.79 -7.09 10.27
C THR A 159 6.14 -8.33 10.90
N PRO A 160 4.84 -8.31 11.26
CA PRO A 160 4.18 -9.49 11.80
C PRO A 160 4.06 -10.62 10.77
N ASN A 161 3.86 -10.30 9.48
CA ASN A 161 3.70 -11.29 8.41
C ASN A 161 4.94 -11.31 7.50
N LYS A 162 5.65 -12.45 7.47
CA LYS A 162 6.80 -12.70 6.61
C LYS A 162 6.37 -13.57 5.43
N TRP A 163 5.71 -13.00 4.45
CA TRP A 163 5.25 -13.73 3.27
C TRP A 163 6.33 -13.93 2.22
N THR A 164 6.43 -15.12 1.68
CA THR A 164 6.97 -15.34 0.34
C THR A 164 6.00 -14.77 -0.70
N ALA A 165 6.46 -14.60 -1.94
CA ALA A 165 5.57 -14.13 -3.01
C ALA A 165 4.37 -15.07 -3.21
N LYS A 166 4.58 -16.40 -3.12
CA LYS A 166 3.51 -17.39 -3.25
C LYS A 166 2.49 -17.25 -2.12
N GLU A 167 2.93 -17.23 -0.87
CA GLU A 167 2.05 -17.09 0.30
C GLU A 167 1.23 -15.80 0.25
N TYR A 168 1.81 -14.71 -0.24
CA TYR A 168 1.10 -13.44 -0.41
C TYR A 168 0.01 -13.53 -1.49
N LEU A 169 0.29 -14.14 -2.63
CA LEU A 169 -0.72 -14.35 -3.67
C LEU A 169 -1.83 -15.30 -3.19
N ASP A 170 -1.48 -16.40 -2.53
CA ASP A 170 -2.43 -17.34 -1.93
C ASP A 170 -3.30 -16.65 -0.85
N PHE A 171 -2.71 -15.73 -0.07
CA PHE A 171 -3.43 -14.91 0.91
C PHE A 171 -4.49 -14.02 0.24
N LEU A 172 -4.14 -13.30 -0.82
CA LEU A 172 -5.09 -12.47 -1.55
C LEU A 172 -6.22 -13.31 -2.15
N GLN A 173 -5.89 -14.45 -2.78
CA GLN A 173 -6.88 -15.33 -3.41
C GLN A 173 -7.86 -15.93 -2.39
N ARG A 174 -7.38 -16.37 -1.22
CA ARG A 174 -8.25 -16.90 -0.15
C ARG A 174 -9.20 -15.85 0.42
N ASN A 175 -8.85 -14.56 0.29
CA ASN A 175 -9.68 -13.44 0.68
C ASN A 175 -10.57 -12.89 -0.46
N GLY A 176 -10.83 -13.69 -1.51
CA GLY A 176 -11.75 -13.34 -2.57
C GLY A 176 -11.18 -12.46 -3.68
N TRP A 177 -9.86 -12.29 -3.74
CA TRP A 177 -9.20 -11.45 -4.75
C TRP A 177 -8.66 -12.28 -5.91
N ARG A 178 -9.13 -12.04 -7.11
CA ARG A 178 -8.63 -12.65 -8.35
C ARG A 178 -7.45 -11.86 -8.88
N ILE A 179 -6.28 -12.50 -8.98
CA ILE A 179 -5.05 -11.87 -9.47
C ILE A 179 -5.17 -11.60 -10.98
N LYS A 180 -5.01 -10.35 -11.38
CA LYS A 180 -4.96 -9.89 -12.78
C LYS A 180 -3.53 -9.80 -13.29
N LYS A 181 -2.62 -9.35 -12.44
CA LYS A 181 -1.22 -9.17 -12.76
C LYS A 181 -0.36 -9.36 -11.53
N TYR A 182 0.75 -10.02 -11.73
CA TYR A 182 1.81 -10.14 -10.73
C TYR A 182 3.16 -9.84 -11.39
N LYS A 183 3.99 -9.06 -10.70
CA LYS A 183 5.38 -8.83 -11.08
C LYS A 183 6.25 -8.77 -9.83
N LYS A 184 7.28 -9.63 -9.76
CA LYS A 184 8.31 -9.51 -8.75
C LYS A 184 9.36 -8.53 -9.26
N THR A 185 9.61 -7.47 -8.51
CA THR A 185 10.65 -6.48 -8.84
C THR A 185 11.91 -6.80 -8.04
N GLY A 186 13.07 -6.55 -8.65
CA GLY A 186 14.34 -6.57 -7.94
C GLY A 186 14.51 -5.28 -7.12
N GLY A 187 15.29 -5.37 -6.05
CA GLY A 187 15.63 -4.26 -5.17
C GLY A 187 16.45 -4.78 -4.00
N TRP A 188 16.77 -3.92 -3.05
CA TRP A 188 17.43 -4.38 -1.82
C TRP A 188 16.55 -5.36 -1.03
N PHE A 189 15.23 -5.12 -1.07
CA PHE A 189 14.23 -6.12 -0.70
C PHE A 189 13.32 -6.39 -1.90
N PRO A 190 13.03 -7.68 -2.23
CA PRO A 190 12.10 -8.00 -3.30
C PRO A 190 10.70 -7.47 -3.00
N LEU A 191 10.06 -6.87 -4.00
CA LEU A 191 8.69 -6.39 -3.91
C LEU A 191 7.81 -7.18 -4.88
N ALA A 192 6.69 -7.70 -4.38
CA ALA A 192 5.61 -8.27 -5.18
C ALA A 192 4.64 -7.15 -5.55
N TYR A 193 4.65 -6.71 -6.81
CA TYR A 193 3.61 -5.85 -7.36
C TYR A 193 2.44 -6.69 -7.81
N VAL A 194 1.23 -6.41 -7.29
CA VAL A 194 0.03 -7.19 -7.57
C VAL A 194 -1.12 -6.26 -7.96
N GLU A 195 -1.81 -6.61 -9.05
CA GLU A 195 -3.10 -6.05 -9.44
C GLU A 195 -4.15 -7.14 -9.34
N CYS A 196 -5.26 -6.88 -8.65
CA CYS A 196 -6.35 -7.84 -8.50
C CYS A 196 -7.72 -7.17 -8.46
N ILE A 197 -8.77 -7.94 -8.73
CA ILE A 197 -10.17 -7.52 -8.62
C ILE A 197 -10.87 -8.38 -7.59
N TYR A 198 -11.80 -7.76 -6.87
CA TYR A 198 -12.59 -8.44 -5.86
C TYR A 198 -13.76 -9.19 -6.51
N ASN A 199 -13.91 -10.47 -6.13
CA ASN A 199 -15.10 -11.21 -6.49
C ASN A 199 -16.23 -10.77 -5.54
N LYS A 200 -16.88 -9.64 -5.88
CA LYS A 200 -18.17 -9.31 -5.24
C LYS A 200 -19.13 -10.36 -5.79
N GLY A 201 -19.49 -11.38 -4.98
CA GLY A 201 -20.39 -12.45 -5.40
C GLY A 201 -21.58 -11.91 -6.22
N GLU A 202 -22.01 -12.70 -7.22
CA GLU A 202 -23.21 -12.44 -7.97
C GLU A 202 -24.45 -12.41 -7.08
#